data_72d31a4c0f42f4eb144d3dbbc8e318e5
#
_entry.id   72d31a4c0f42f4eb144d3dbbc8e318e5
#
_cell.length_a   1.000
_cell.length_b   1.000
_cell.length_c   1.000
_cell.angle_alpha   90.00
_cell.angle_beta   90.00
_cell.angle_gamma   90.00
#
_symmetry.space_group_name_H-M   'P 1'
#
loop_
_entity.id
_entity.type
_entity.pdbx_description
1 polymer ?
#
loop_
_entity_poly.entity_id
_entity_poly.type
_entity_poly.pdbx_seq_one_letter_code
_entity_poly.pdbx_strand_id
1 'polypeptide(L)'
;MHFVDRHREKIRQSPMSSRLLWACLLLVVLLVLTFGAALFLFASLHNTKKDISRSLQIQFSVFQNDMERYFEQLAVMGVNLSEDMSAEVDKELALRQMSFAQLNDSPEVLNALEEEMIEPLCRRLRQTGCSGAFVLLDATVNTRMEGAEHSRAGLYVQKSGADTPTVPLLLYRGSAEVGKAHSVMPHRKWRMEFQTDQFPDYDRWMTPGSAPLYQSYTLTERFELPGTSEEVQLFLLPLRGQDGTMYGLCGFEISESYFKQNFAQPTGFDRLSCLLAPAGDGLAADAALSSGTTGGYYHAPRNTLVLRSMGGGLTQLTGPDSAYAGISQLCRLSESQSYRLAVCIPMADYRRLVFSGNLQMLLIGLFIAFFVVFCCMNFHRRILSPAFRQFEEDRRESRRRMDELQLERQQMQTELSRLADVCRNESVPDAFQTFVAGIPTLTKTERRIFDGYAAGLRTREIAQQLDIKDSTLRFHNKNIYDKLGVSSLKQLQQFVAILNSGSGSAPDENAPPKGR
;
A
#
# COMPACT_ATOMS: atom_id res chain seq x y z
N MET A 1 15.56 30.33 19.53
CA MET A 1 16.74 30.89 18.89
C MET A 1 17.99 30.80 19.77
N HIS A 2 17.98 31.13 21.05
CA HIS A 2 19.14 31.07 21.97
C HIS A 2 19.77 29.70 22.23
N PHE A 3 19.08 28.61 22.03
CA PHE A 3 19.62 27.25 22.27
C PHE A 3 20.52 26.78 21.13
N VAL A 4 20.18 27.15 19.90
CA VAL A 4 20.95 26.80 18.69
C VAL A 4 22.25 27.58 18.62
N ASP A 5 22.25 28.86 19.04
CA ASP A 5 23.45 29.71 19.04
C ASP A 5 24.47 29.26 20.10
N ARG A 6 24.03 28.88 21.29
CA ARG A 6 24.90 28.38 22.36
C ARG A 6 25.54 27.02 22.01
N HIS A 7 24.86 26.17 21.23
CA HIS A 7 25.43 24.92 20.72
C HIS A 7 26.42 25.16 19.59
N ARG A 8 26.19 26.17 18.73
CA ARG A 8 27.10 26.57 17.67
C ARG A 8 28.43 27.10 18.24
N GLU A 9 28.38 27.83 19.31
CA GLU A 9 29.59 28.38 19.98
C GLU A 9 30.43 27.29 20.66
N LYS A 10 29.78 26.31 21.33
CA LYS A 10 30.45 25.13 21.92
C LYS A 10 31.13 24.24 20.87
N ILE A 11 30.49 24.05 19.70
CA ILE A 11 31.06 23.29 18.59
C ILE A 11 32.27 24.05 17.98
N ARG A 12 32.25 25.37 17.98
CA ARG A 12 33.32 26.20 17.43
C ARG A 12 34.59 26.20 18.30
N GLN A 13 34.47 25.86 19.59
CA GLN A 13 35.60 25.77 20.55
C GLN A 13 36.12 24.30 20.71
N SER A 14 35.48 23.32 20.12
CA SER A 14 35.92 21.91 20.20
C SER A 14 37.09 21.63 19.25
N PRO A 15 38.01 20.68 19.60
CA PRO A 15 39.12 20.32 18.73
C PRO A 15 38.63 19.83 17.36
N MET A 16 39.42 20.09 16.33
CA MET A 16 39.05 19.84 14.93
C MET A 16 38.65 18.40 14.64
N SER A 17 39.29 17.43 15.31
CA SER A 17 38.94 16.00 15.26
C SER A 17 37.50 15.72 15.73
N SER A 18 37.07 16.39 16.79
CA SER A 18 35.71 16.25 17.33
C SER A 18 34.66 16.86 16.38
N ARG A 19 34.96 17.99 15.73
CA ARG A 19 34.05 18.59 14.72
C ARG A 19 33.88 17.70 13.50
N LEU A 20 34.97 17.13 13.01
CA LEU A 20 34.96 16.20 11.87
C LEU A 20 34.16 14.93 12.22
N LEU A 21 34.37 14.39 13.42
CA LEU A 21 33.67 13.20 13.91
C LEU A 21 32.16 13.45 14.01
N TRP A 22 31.72 14.56 14.59
CA TRP A 22 30.30 14.92 14.66
C TRP A 22 29.71 15.17 13.28
N ALA A 23 30.46 15.76 12.38
CA ALA A 23 30.02 16.02 11.02
C ALA A 23 29.87 14.72 10.20
N CYS A 24 30.82 13.79 10.35
CA CYS A 24 30.72 12.45 9.75
C CYS A 24 29.54 11.66 10.32
N LEU A 25 29.33 11.73 11.63
CA LEU A 25 28.20 11.06 12.29
C LEU A 25 26.86 11.62 11.78
N LEU A 26 26.75 12.94 11.62
CA LEU A 26 25.57 13.60 11.07
C LEU A 26 25.34 13.20 9.60
N LEU A 27 26.39 13.06 8.81
CA LEU A 27 26.32 12.59 7.43
C LEU A 27 25.85 11.13 7.38
N VAL A 28 26.37 10.26 8.24
CA VAL A 28 25.93 8.86 8.34
C VAL A 28 24.45 8.77 8.73
N VAL A 29 24.01 9.55 9.73
CA VAL A 29 22.61 9.61 10.13
C VAL A 29 21.73 10.08 8.96
N LEU A 30 22.15 11.10 8.22
CA LEU A 30 21.44 11.60 7.04
C LEU A 30 21.34 10.51 5.96
N LEU A 31 22.41 9.76 5.69
CA LEU A 31 22.43 8.66 4.73
C LEU A 31 21.51 7.52 5.17
N VAL A 32 21.50 7.16 6.45
CA VAL A 32 20.59 6.13 6.99
C VAL A 32 19.13 6.57 6.86
N LEU A 33 18.81 7.82 7.20
CA LEU A 33 17.47 8.38 7.06
C LEU A 33 17.01 8.41 5.59
N THR A 34 17.88 8.79 4.67
CA THR A 34 17.55 8.83 3.23
C THR A 34 17.39 7.45 2.64
N PHE A 35 18.20 6.48 3.07
CA PHE A 35 18.04 5.07 2.68
C PHE A 35 16.73 4.50 3.23
N GLY A 36 16.40 4.77 4.49
CA GLY A 36 15.12 4.40 5.08
C GLY A 36 13.92 5.03 4.35
N ALA A 37 14.02 6.31 4.00
CA ALA A 37 13.02 7.00 3.19
C ALA A 37 12.89 6.39 1.79
N ALA A 38 13.99 6.04 1.13
CA ALA A 38 13.98 5.37 -0.17
C ALA A 38 13.31 3.99 -0.12
N LEU A 39 13.59 3.19 0.92
CA LEU A 39 12.93 1.90 1.16
C LEU A 39 11.43 2.08 1.41
N PHE A 40 11.05 3.09 2.22
CA PHE A 40 9.65 3.42 2.48
C PHE A 40 8.91 3.83 1.20
N LEU A 41 9.53 4.66 0.35
CA LEU A 41 8.98 5.05 -0.95
C LEU A 41 8.83 3.84 -1.87
N PHE A 42 9.82 2.96 -1.93
CA PHE A 42 9.75 1.74 -2.74
C PHE A 42 8.62 0.81 -2.27
N ALA A 43 8.46 0.63 -0.95
CA ALA A 43 7.36 -0.12 -0.38
C ALA A 43 5.99 0.53 -0.68
N SER A 44 5.91 1.85 -0.63
CA SER A 44 4.69 2.62 -0.94
C SER A 44 4.30 2.54 -2.41
N LEU A 45 5.25 2.57 -3.35
CA LEU A 45 4.99 2.35 -4.78
C LEU A 45 4.32 0.99 -5.04
N HIS A 46 4.69 -0.03 -4.27
CA HIS A 46 4.09 -1.35 -4.35
C HIS A 46 2.68 -1.41 -3.75
N ASN A 47 2.34 -0.51 -2.83
CA ASN A 47 1.06 -0.50 -2.14
C ASN A 47 -0.06 0.19 -2.93
N THR A 48 0.22 1.17 -3.79
CA THR A 48 -0.82 1.92 -4.53
C THR A 48 -1.80 1.01 -5.28
N LYS A 49 -1.29 -0.03 -5.96
CA LYS A 49 -2.16 -1.01 -6.65
C LYS A 49 -2.97 -1.85 -5.66
N LYS A 50 -2.37 -2.22 -4.53
CA LYS A 50 -3.06 -2.97 -3.47
C LYS A 50 -4.14 -2.14 -2.81
N ASP A 51 -3.89 -0.84 -2.60
CA ASP A 51 -4.86 0.06 -1.98
C ASP A 51 -6.08 0.27 -2.90
N ILE A 52 -5.87 0.45 -4.21
CA ILE A 52 -6.97 0.52 -5.18
C ILE A 52 -7.73 -0.82 -5.21
N SER A 53 -7.02 -1.95 -5.26
CA SER A 53 -7.64 -3.28 -5.22
C SER A 53 -8.47 -3.47 -3.95
N ARG A 54 -7.93 -3.10 -2.79
CA ARG A 54 -8.63 -3.19 -1.51
C ARG A 54 -9.87 -2.29 -1.46
N SER A 55 -9.77 -1.07 -1.98
CA SER A 55 -10.91 -0.15 -2.06
C SER A 55 -12.01 -0.70 -2.97
N LEU A 56 -11.66 -1.25 -4.13
CA LEU A 56 -12.62 -1.91 -5.01
C LEU A 56 -13.23 -3.16 -4.37
N GLN A 57 -12.45 -3.91 -3.58
CA GLN A 57 -12.95 -5.07 -2.86
C GLN A 57 -13.97 -4.69 -1.77
N ILE A 58 -13.72 -3.61 -1.06
CA ILE A 58 -14.68 -3.07 -0.08
C ILE A 58 -15.97 -2.67 -0.80
N GLN A 59 -15.88 -1.92 -1.91
CA GLN A 59 -17.05 -1.52 -2.68
C GLN A 59 -17.82 -2.73 -3.23
N PHE A 60 -17.10 -3.75 -3.73
CA PHE A 60 -17.72 -4.98 -4.18
C PHE A 60 -18.45 -5.70 -3.04
N SER A 61 -17.82 -5.83 -1.87
CA SER A 61 -18.46 -6.50 -0.72
C SER A 61 -19.69 -5.74 -0.22
N VAL A 62 -19.66 -4.41 -0.24
CA VAL A 62 -20.83 -3.60 0.11
C VAL A 62 -21.96 -3.84 -0.88
N PHE A 63 -21.68 -3.75 -2.17
CA PHE A 63 -22.65 -3.98 -3.22
C PHE A 63 -23.21 -5.41 -3.20
N GLN A 64 -22.35 -6.41 -2.98
CA GLN A 64 -22.77 -7.81 -2.85
C GLN A 64 -23.74 -8.00 -1.66
N ASN A 65 -23.38 -7.48 -0.48
CA ASN A 65 -24.22 -7.58 0.71
C ASN A 65 -25.57 -6.84 0.53
N ASP A 66 -25.56 -5.71 -0.17
CA ASP A 66 -26.79 -4.97 -0.49
C ASP A 66 -27.68 -5.79 -1.43
N MET A 67 -27.11 -6.43 -2.45
CA MET A 67 -27.86 -7.27 -3.38
C MET A 67 -28.41 -8.55 -2.71
N GLU A 68 -27.59 -9.23 -1.92
CA GLU A 68 -28.03 -10.43 -1.17
C GLU A 68 -29.21 -10.08 -0.25
N ARG A 69 -29.08 -9.03 0.53
CA ARG A 69 -30.15 -8.56 1.43
C ARG A 69 -31.40 -8.12 0.66
N TYR A 70 -31.22 -7.44 -0.46
CA TYR A 70 -32.32 -6.99 -1.30
C TYR A 70 -33.11 -8.16 -1.85
N PHE A 71 -32.45 -9.18 -2.43
CA PHE A 71 -33.13 -10.33 -2.97
C PHE A 71 -33.73 -11.24 -1.91
N GLU A 72 -33.11 -11.37 -0.75
CA GLU A 72 -33.71 -12.06 0.41
C GLU A 72 -35.02 -11.39 0.84
N GLN A 73 -35.03 -10.06 0.93
CA GLN A 73 -36.25 -9.31 1.24
C GLN A 73 -37.33 -9.47 0.17
N LEU A 74 -36.92 -9.40 -1.12
CA LEU A 74 -37.84 -9.59 -2.24
C LEU A 74 -38.44 -11.01 -2.25
N ALA A 75 -37.65 -12.03 -1.96
CA ALA A 75 -38.15 -13.41 -1.88
C ALA A 75 -39.24 -13.56 -0.81
N VAL A 76 -38.99 -13.02 0.40
CA VAL A 76 -39.98 -13.04 1.48
C VAL A 76 -41.23 -12.24 1.10
N MET A 77 -41.06 -11.03 0.55
CA MET A 77 -42.21 -10.20 0.16
C MET A 77 -42.98 -10.79 -1.03
N GLY A 78 -42.27 -11.46 -1.96
CA GLY A 78 -42.87 -12.15 -3.09
C GLY A 78 -43.69 -13.35 -2.68
N VAL A 79 -43.16 -14.18 -1.77
CA VAL A 79 -43.93 -15.32 -1.21
C VAL A 79 -45.20 -14.80 -0.55
N ASN A 80 -45.09 -13.80 0.34
CA ASN A 80 -46.25 -13.22 1.00
C ASN A 80 -47.26 -12.62 -0.02
N LEU A 81 -46.75 -11.97 -1.09
CA LEU A 81 -47.63 -11.45 -2.16
C LEU A 81 -48.35 -12.57 -2.87
N SER A 82 -47.63 -13.64 -3.25
CA SER A 82 -48.24 -14.81 -3.93
C SER A 82 -49.29 -15.49 -3.05
N GLU A 83 -49.01 -15.66 -1.77
CA GLU A 83 -49.96 -16.25 -0.80
C GLU A 83 -51.20 -15.37 -0.62
N ASP A 84 -51.03 -14.06 -0.39
CA ASP A 84 -52.13 -13.10 -0.26
C ASP A 84 -53.01 -13.11 -1.52
N MET A 85 -52.41 -13.05 -2.71
CA MET A 85 -53.15 -12.99 -3.98
C MET A 85 -53.84 -14.34 -4.30
N SER A 86 -53.17 -15.45 -4.07
CA SER A 86 -53.79 -16.78 -4.27
C SER A 86 -54.97 -16.99 -3.31
N ALA A 87 -54.86 -16.53 -2.08
CA ALA A 87 -55.95 -16.60 -1.10
C ALA A 87 -57.20 -15.81 -1.53
N GLU A 88 -56.99 -14.62 -2.12
CA GLU A 88 -58.11 -13.81 -2.65
C GLU A 88 -58.78 -14.51 -3.86
N VAL A 89 -58.00 -15.16 -4.74
CA VAL A 89 -58.55 -15.95 -5.85
C VAL A 89 -59.35 -17.14 -5.30
N ASP A 90 -58.78 -17.91 -4.37
CA ASP A 90 -59.46 -19.06 -3.75
C ASP A 90 -60.78 -18.64 -3.08
N LYS A 91 -60.75 -17.54 -2.33
CA LYS A 91 -61.92 -16.96 -1.63
C LYS A 91 -63.02 -16.58 -2.63
N GLU A 92 -62.70 -15.87 -3.71
CA GLU A 92 -63.66 -15.41 -4.70
C GLU A 92 -64.25 -16.58 -5.50
N LEU A 93 -63.42 -17.57 -5.90
CA LEU A 93 -63.88 -18.79 -6.56
C LEU A 93 -64.82 -19.60 -5.66
N ALA A 94 -64.51 -19.77 -4.38
CA ALA A 94 -65.35 -20.46 -3.42
C ALA A 94 -66.67 -19.72 -3.19
N LEU A 95 -66.66 -18.41 -3.06
CA LEU A 95 -67.86 -17.59 -2.89
C LEU A 95 -68.83 -17.74 -4.04
N ARG A 96 -68.33 -17.84 -5.26
CA ARG A 96 -69.14 -17.99 -6.49
C ARG A 96 -69.34 -19.42 -6.93
N GLN A 97 -68.73 -20.37 -6.24
CA GLN A 97 -68.78 -21.80 -6.58
C GLN A 97 -68.28 -22.08 -8.02
N MET A 98 -67.22 -21.37 -8.43
CA MET A 98 -66.64 -21.44 -9.77
C MET A 98 -65.29 -22.14 -9.74
N SER A 99 -64.89 -22.73 -10.87
CA SER A 99 -63.51 -23.14 -11.10
C SER A 99 -62.73 -22.00 -11.74
N PHE A 100 -61.38 -22.00 -11.61
CA PHE A 100 -60.52 -20.98 -12.19
C PHE A 100 -60.70 -20.83 -13.73
N ALA A 101 -60.90 -21.94 -14.45
CA ALA A 101 -61.14 -21.91 -15.90
C ALA A 101 -62.41 -21.14 -16.30
N GLN A 102 -63.40 -21.00 -15.39
CA GLN A 102 -64.64 -20.25 -15.64
C GLN A 102 -64.47 -18.74 -15.44
N LEU A 103 -63.28 -18.26 -15.03
CA LEU A 103 -62.99 -16.82 -14.97
C LEU A 103 -62.88 -16.18 -16.36
N ASN A 104 -62.52 -16.95 -17.38
CA ASN A 104 -62.54 -16.48 -18.75
C ASN A 104 -63.98 -16.05 -19.14
N ASP A 105 -64.07 -14.94 -19.85
CA ASP A 105 -65.32 -14.28 -20.25
C ASP A 105 -66.20 -13.84 -19.07
N SER A 106 -65.61 -13.65 -17.88
CA SER A 106 -66.30 -13.22 -16.66
C SER A 106 -65.77 -11.88 -16.15
N PRO A 107 -65.98 -10.78 -16.88
CA PRO A 107 -65.39 -9.46 -16.55
C PRO A 107 -65.81 -8.93 -15.19
N GLU A 108 -67.02 -9.26 -14.72
CA GLU A 108 -67.51 -8.85 -13.40
C GLU A 108 -66.72 -9.52 -12.27
N VAL A 109 -66.36 -10.80 -12.44
CA VAL A 109 -65.60 -11.55 -11.43
C VAL A 109 -64.13 -11.12 -11.43
N LEU A 110 -63.55 -10.93 -12.62
CA LEU A 110 -62.19 -10.41 -12.76
C LEU A 110 -62.06 -9.02 -12.18
N ASN A 111 -63.03 -8.14 -12.39
CA ASN A 111 -63.02 -6.80 -11.80
C ASN A 111 -63.19 -6.85 -10.25
N ALA A 112 -63.99 -7.77 -9.72
CA ALA A 112 -64.10 -7.97 -8.27
C ALA A 112 -62.78 -8.48 -7.66
N LEU A 113 -62.08 -9.39 -8.35
CA LEU A 113 -60.73 -9.84 -7.95
C LEU A 113 -59.71 -8.68 -7.94
N GLU A 114 -59.72 -7.87 -8.99
CA GLU A 114 -58.83 -6.70 -9.03
C GLU A 114 -59.11 -5.71 -7.90
N GLU A 115 -60.40 -5.50 -7.52
CA GLU A 115 -60.81 -4.63 -6.39
C GLU A 115 -60.21 -5.14 -5.07
N GLU A 116 -60.29 -6.45 -4.79
CA GLU A 116 -59.74 -7.02 -3.56
C GLU A 116 -58.22 -7.09 -3.54
N MET A 117 -57.56 -7.21 -4.71
CA MET A 117 -56.11 -7.37 -4.83
C MET A 117 -55.34 -6.05 -4.85
N ILE A 118 -55.95 -4.91 -5.27
CA ILE A 118 -55.23 -3.67 -5.51
C ILE A 118 -54.59 -3.09 -4.25
N GLU A 119 -55.32 -3.11 -3.14
CA GLU A 119 -54.82 -2.53 -1.86
C GLU A 119 -53.65 -3.35 -1.28
N PRO A 120 -53.77 -4.70 -1.15
CA PRO A 120 -52.64 -5.54 -0.76
C PRO A 120 -51.44 -5.36 -1.69
N LEU A 121 -51.63 -5.31 -3.02
CA LEU A 121 -50.58 -5.09 -4.00
C LEU A 121 -49.86 -3.76 -3.78
N CYS A 122 -50.61 -2.66 -3.63
CA CYS A 122 -50.06 -1.33 -3.38
C CYS A 122 -49.32 -1.27 -2.05
N ARG A 123 -49.83 -1.91 -1.01
CA ARG A 123 -49.18 -1.98 0.31
C ARG A 123 -47.86 -2.72 0.22
N ARG A 124 -47.80 -3.88 -0.44
CA ARG A 124 -46.57 -4.65 -0.66
C ARG A 124 -45.55 -3.84 -1.48
N LEU A 125 -45.99 -3.18 -2.55
CA LEU A 125 -45.10 -2.34 -3.35
C LEU A 125 -44.45 -1.21 -2.52
N ARG A 126 -45.23 -0.55 -1.64
CA ARG A 126 -44.67 0.50 -0.76
C ARG A 126 -43.65 -0.02 0.25
N GLN A 127 -43.74 -1.31 0.61
CA GLN A 127 -42.82 -1.95 1.56
C GLN A 127 -41.56 -2.49 0.91
N THR A 128 -41.51 -2.53 -0.42
CA THR A 128 -40.38 -3.04 -1.19
C THR A 128 -39.57 -1.92 -1.84
N GLY A 129 -38.27 -2.18 -1.99
CA GLY A 129 -37.39 -1.35 -2.81
C GLY A 129 -37.51 -1.63 -4.31
N CYS A 130 -38.75 -1.66 -4.83
CA CYS A 130 -39.04 -1.96 -6.23
C CYS A 130 -39.77 -0.80 -6.90
N SER A 131 -39.68 -0.71 -8.24
CA SER A 131 -40.35 0.30 -9.06
C SER A 131 -41.82 -0.03 -9.31
N GLY A 132 -42.19 -1.32 -9.35
CA GLY A 132 -43.54 -1.77 -9.58
C GLY A 132 -43.86 -3.12 -8.94
N ALA A 133 -45.12 -3.44 -8.89
CA ALA A 133 -45.63 -4.75 -8.49
C ALA A 133 -46.81 -5.15 -9.38
N PHE A 134 -46.97 -6.43 -9.62
CA PHE A 134 -48.01 -6.94 -10.51
C PHE A 134 -48.58 -8.26 -10.05
N VAL A 135 -49.77 -8.51 -10.49
CA VAL A 135 -50.51 -9.79 -10.45
C VAL A 135 -51.09 -10.01 -11.83
N LEU A 136 -50.78 -11.11 -12.46
CA LEU A 136 -51.27 -11.53 -13.76
C LEU A 136 -51.99 -12.84 -13.58
N LEU A 137 -53.28 -12.87 -13.92
CA LEU A 137 -54.14 -14.06 -13.89
C LEU A 137 -54.16 -14.72 -15.28
N ASP A 138 -54.09 -16.04 -15.35
CA ASP A 138 -54.21 -16.79 -16.61
C ASP A 138 -55.67 -16.88 -17.08
N ALA A 139 -56.32 -15.72 -17.13
CA ALA A 139 -57.69 -15.56 -17.57
C ALA A 139 -57.83 -14.22 -18.30
N THR A 140 -58.75 -14.11 -19.25
CA THR A 140 -59.04 -12.90 -20.01
C THR A 140 -60.49 -12.47 -19.88
N VAL A 141 -60.77 -11.19 -19.96
CA VAL A 141 -62.13 -10.63 -19.88
C VAL A 141 -63.00 -11.04 -21.07
N ASN A 142 -62.36 -11.35 -22.24
CA ASN A 142 -63.11 -11.70 -23.43
C ASN A 142 -62.26 -12.59 -24.38
N THR A 143 -62.56 -13.90 -24.42
CA THR A 143 -61.86 -14.88 -25.30
C THR A 143 -62.19 -14.74 -26.78
N ARG A 144 -63.19 -13.94 -27.14
CA ARG A 144 -63.65 -13.74 -28.54
C ARG A 144 -62.96 -12.59 -29.23
N MET A 145 -62.18 -11.79 -28.56
CA MET A 145 -61.41 -10.72 -29.16
C MET A 145 -60.22 -11.26 -29.95
N GLU A 146 -59.87 -10.59 -31.02
CA GLU A 146 -58.65 -10.86 -31.78
C GLU A 146 -57.43 -10.64 -30.84
N GLY A 147 -56.53 -11.61 -30.74
CA GLY A 147 -55.39 -11.58 -29.85
C GLY A 147 -55.68 -11.96 -28.40
N ALA A 148 -56.89 -12.48 -28.10
CA ALA A 148 -57.27 -12.89 -26.74
C ALA A 148 -56.41 -14.00 -26.19
N GLU A 149 -55.78 -14.81 -27.04
CA GLU A 149 -54.81 -15.85 -26.65
C GLU A 149 -53.61 -15.27 -25.91
N HIS A 150 -53.26 -14.01 -26.20
CA HIS A 150 -52.17 -13.29 -25.53
C HIS A 150 -52.65 -12.26 -24.50
N SER A 151 -53.95 -12.13 -24.28
CA SER A 151 -54.52 -11.17 -23.34
C SER A 151 -54.77 -11.81 -21.98
N ARG A 152 -54.34 -11.16 -20.90
CA ARG A 152 -54.47 -11.64 -19.53
C ARG A 152 -54.89 -10.53 -18.60
N ALA A 153 -55.89 -10.80 -17.78
CA ALA A 153 -56.38 -9.89 -16.75
C ALA A 153 -55.40 -9.78 -15.56
N GLY A 154 -55.50 -8.72 -14.82
CA GLY A 154 -54.72 -8.50 -13.60
C GLY A 154 -54.30 -7.07 -13.38
N LEU A 155 -53.49 -6.85 -12.39
CA LEU A 155 -53.05 -5.53 -11.94
C LEU A 155 -51.53 -5.34 -12.12
N TYR A 156 -51.12 -4.16 -12.62
CA TYR A 156 -49.72 -3.73 -12.63
C TYR A 156 -49.63 -2.28 -12.17
N VAL A 157 -49.02 -2.11 -11.02
CA VAL A 157 -48.88 -0.77 -10.37
C VAL A 157 -47.43 -0.38 -10.30
N GLN A 158 -47.14 0.86 -10.67
CA GLN A 158 -45.78 1.40 -10.69
C GLN A 158 -45.67 2.64 -9.78
N LYS A 159 -44.50 2.88 -9.21
CA LYS A 159 -44.16 4.14 -8.54
C LYS A 159 -43.82 5.20 -9.59
N SER A 160 -44.35 6.43 -9.44
CA SER A 160 -44.18 7.50 -10.42
C SER A 160 -42.88 8.29 -10.30
N GLY A 161 -41.97 7.89 -9.43
CA GLY A 161 -40.71 8.62 -9.18
C GLY A 161 -39.87 8.01 -8.08
N ALA A 162 -38.99 8.84 -7.48
CA ALA A 162 -38.10 8.39 -6.41
C ALA A 162 -38.86 7.74 -5.24
N ASP A 163 -38.24 6.78 -4.58
CA ASP A 163 -38.84 6.01 -3.49
C ASP A 163 -39.04 6.88 -2.25
N THR A 164 -40.21 7.47 -2.17
CA THR A 164 -40.68 8.21 -0.99
C THR A 164 -41.95 7.56 -0.46
N PRO A 165 -42.23 7.63 0.86
CA PRO A 165 -43.44 7.02 1.44
C PRO A 165 -44.76 7.52 0.81
N THR A 166 -44.74 8.70 0.19
CA THR A 166 -45.88 9.37 -0.42
C THR A 166 -45.85 9.38 -1.93
N VAL A 167 -44.98 8.56 -2.56
CA VAL A 167 -44.89 8.54 -4.01
C VAL A 167 -46.22 8.12 -4.62
N PRO A 168 -46.76 8.86 -5.63
CA PRO A 168 -47.97 8.46 -6.31
C PRO A 168 -47.77 7.14 -7.04
N LEU A 169 -48.81 6.31 -7.00
CA LEU A 169 -48.83 5.04 -7.72
C LEU A 169 -49.61 5.22 -9.03
N LEU A 170 -49.14 4.59 -10.08
CA LEU A 170 -49.73 4.60 -11.41
C LEU A 170 -50.14 3.20 -11.81
N LEU A 171 -51.37 3.04 -12.32
CA LEU A 171 -51.87 1.80 -12.87
C LEU A 171 -51.37 1.62 -14.31
N TYR A 172 -50.54 0.63 -14.55
CA TYR A 172 -50.02 0.33 -15.89
C TYR A 172 -50.93 -0.71 -16.58
N ARG A 173 -51.46 -1.73 -15.83
CA ARG A 173 -52.44 -2.71 -16.30
C ARG A 173 -53.52 -2.86 -15.23
N GLY A 174 -54.75 -3.19 -15.68
CA GLY A 174 -55.92 -3.45 -14.83
C GLY A 174 -57.08 -2.49 -15.06
N SER A 175 -58.15 -2.65 -14.34
CA SER A 175 -59.35 -1.82 -14.45
C SER A 175 -59.07 -0.39 -13.98
N ALA A 176 -59.28 0.61 -14.87
CA ALA A 176 -59.12 2.00 -14.52
C ALA A 176 -60.12 2.49 -13.46
N GLU A 177 -61.24 1.87 -13.35
CA GLU A 177 -62.28 2.17 -12.34
C GLU A 177 -61.78 1.75 -10.95
N VAL A 178 -61.29 0.52 -10.83
CA VAL A 178 -60.66 0.00 -9.62
C VAL A 178 -59.44 0.85 -9.23
N GLY A 179 -58.56 1.18 -10.16
CA GLY A 179 -57.41 2.04 -9.89
C GLY A 179 -57.81 3.37 -9.31
N LYS A 180 -58.81 4.07 -9.90
CA LYS A 180 -59.27 5.38 -9.43
C LYS A 180 -59.93 5.31 -8.03
N ALA A 181 -60.70 4.28 -7.77
CA ALA A 181 -61.34 4.04 -6.47
C ALA A 181 -60.29 3.96 -5.36
N HIS A 182 -59.11 3.38 -5.64
CA HIS A 182 -57.98 3.26 -4.69
C HIS A 182 -56.88 4.31 -4.84
N SER A 183 -57.17 5.44 -5.52
CA SER A 183 -56.20 6.55 -5.72
C SER A 183 -54.97 6.15 -6.52
N VAL A 184 -55.08 5.13 -7.36
CA VAL A 184 -54.05 4.72 -8.31
C VAL A 184 -54.46 5.19 -9.72
N MET A 185 -53.79 6.25 -10.20
CA MET A 185 -54.17 6.88 -11.46
C MET A 185 -53.61 6.10 -12.66
N PRO A 186 -54.39 6.00 -13.76
CA PRO A 186 -53.90 5.28 -14.95
C PRO A 186 -52.60 5.90 -15.50
N HIS A 187 -51.60 5.05 -15.75
CA HIS A 187 -50.37 5.43 -16.42
C HIS A 187 -50.65 5.90 -17.88
N ARG A 188 -49.81 6.75 -18.44
CA ARG A 188 -49.95 7.26 -19.83
C ARG A 188 -50.07 6.11 -20.87
N LYS A 189 -49.43 4.97 -20.59
CA LYS A 189 -49.45 3.78 -21.43
C LYS A 189 -50.34 2.64 -20.83
N TRP A 190 -51.32 3.07 -20.06
CA TRP A 190 -52.28 2.16 -19.45
C TRP A 190 -53.04 1.31 -20.51
N ARG A 191 -53.25 0.04 -20.19
CA ARG A 191 -54.19 -0.87 -20.88
C ARG A 191 -54.91 -1.70 -19.81
N MET A 192 -56.09 -2.22 -20.20
CA MET A 192 -56.87 -3.01 -19.28
C MET A 192 -56.24 -4.38 -18.98
N GLU A 193 -55.64 -5.02 -19.95
CA GLU A 193 -55.03 -6.33 -19.81
C GLU A 193 -53.56 -6.32 -20.22
N PHE A 194 -52.86 -7.34 -19.76
CA PHE A 194 -51.48 -7.63 -20.19
C PHE A 194 -51.52 -8.23 -21.61
N GLN A 195 -50.46 -7.96 -22.37
CA GLN A 195 -50.21 -8.60 -23.67
C GLN A 195 -48.98 -9.51 -23.52
N THR A 196 -49.22 -10.81 -23.34
CA THR A 196 -48.19 -11.80 -22.96
C THR A 196 -47.16 -12.08 -24.05
N ASP A 197 -47.54 -11.85 -25.33
CA ASP A 197 -46.63 -11.92 -26.48
C ASP A 197 -45.47 -10.86 -26.41
N GLN A 198 -45.65 -9.82 -25.62
CA GLN A 198 -44.66 -8.75 -25.40
C GLN A 198 -43.73 -9.04 -24.20
N PHE A 199 -43.97 -10.12 -23.46
CA PHE A 199 -43.12 -10.53 -22.35
C PHE A 199 -42.26 -11.72 -22.78
N PRO A 200 -40.90 -11.58 -22.72
CA PRO A 200 -40.02 -12.67 -23.13
C PRO A 200 -40.22 -13.88 -22.23
N ASP A 201 -40.18 -15.07 -22.83
CA ASP A 201 -40.25 -16.36 -22.13
C ASP A 201 -41.54 -16.58 -21.28
N TYR A 202 -42.68 -15.92 -21.58
CA TYR A 202 -43.90 -16.00 -20.81
C TYR A 202 -44.36 -17.45 -20.59
N ASP A 203 -44.39 -18.28 -21.65
CA ASP A 203 -44.82 -19.69 -21.59
C ASP A 203 -43.97 -20.54 -20.63
N ARG A 204 -42.70 -20.23 -20.58
CA ARG A 204 -41.78 -20.87 -19.62
C ARG A 204 -42.10 -20.51 -18.17
N TRP A 205 -42.52 -19.27 -17.92
CA TRP A 205 -42.85 -18.83 -16.56
C TRP A 205 -44.16 -19.41 -16.08
N MET A 206 -45.10 -19.66 -16.99
CA MET A 206 -46.39 -20.28 -16.70
C MET A 206 -46.29 -21.79 -16.51
N THR A 207 -45.15 -22.42 -16.81
CA THR A 207 -44.99 -23.86 -16.63
C THR A 207 -44.90 -24.20 -15.13
N PRO A 208 -45.82 -25.05 -14.60
CA PRO A 208 -45.81 -25.38 -13.18
C PRO A 208 -44.54 -26.12 -12.78
N GLY A 209 -43.77 -25.57 -11.87
CA GLY A 209 -42.63 -26.24 -11.23
C GLY A 209 -43.10 -27.03 -10.00
N SER A 210 -42.38 -28.10 -9.63
CA SER A 210 -42.64 -28.88 -8.42
C SER A 210 -42.03 -28.31 -7.15
N ALA A 211 -41.25 -27.25 -7.27
CA ALA A 211 -40.54 -26.63 -6.14
C ALA A 211 -41.50 -25.89 -5.19
N PRO A 212 -41.21 -25.87 -3.89
CA PRO A 212 -41.92 -25.03 -2.94
C PRO A 212 -41.89 -23.55 -3.35
N LEU A 213 -42.90 -22.76 -2.95
CA LEU A 213 -43.06 -21.37 -3.35
C LEU A 213 -41.82 -20.53 -3.03
N TYR A 214 -41.19 -20.72 -1.86
CA TYR A 214 -40.01 -20.03 -1.44
C TYR A 214 -38.73 -20.34 -2.26
N GLN A 215 -38.79 -21.35 -3.16
CA GLN A 215 -37.73 -21.69 -4.11
C GLN A 215 -38.16 -21.46 -5.57
N SER A 216 -39.40 -21.07 -5.79
CA SER A 216 -40.00 -20.96 -7.12
C SER A 216 -39.90 -19.57 -7.73
N TYR A 217 -39.13 -18.66 -7.12
CA TYR A 217 -38.94 -17.32 -7.71
C TYR A 217 -37.89 -17.31 -8.81
N THR A 218 -38.08 -16.43 -9.76
CA THR A 218 -37.20 -16.24 -10.91
C THR A 218 -37.07 -14.76 -11.23
N LEU A 219 -35.86 -14.32 -11.56
CA LEU A 219 -35.60 -12.97 -12.09
C LEU A 219 -35.48 -13.08 -13.61
N THR A 220 -36.24 -12.27 -14.37
CA THR A 220 -36.21 -12.30 -15.83
C THR A 220 -34.94 -11.67 -16.36
N GLU A 221 -34.62 -11.91 -17.62
CA GLU A 221 -33.68 -11.05 -18.34
C GLU A 221 -34.23 -9.63 -18.43
N ARG A 222 -33.35 -8.66 -18.67
CA ARG A 222 -33.73 -7.26 -18.87
C ARG A 222 -34.43 -7.11 -20.21
N PHE A 223 -35.56 -6.42 -20.23
CA PHE A 223 -36.32 -6.12 -21.44
C PHE A 223 -36.97 -4.74 -21.35
N GLU A 224 -37.29 -4.15 -22.49
CA GLU A 224 -38.01 -2.89 -22.55
C GLU A 224 -39.51 -3.12 -22.22
N LEU A 225 -40.00 -2.37 -21.21
CA LEU A 225 -41.40 -2.49 -20.81
C LEU A 225 -42.32 -2.00 -21.94
N PRO A 226 -43.29 -2.83 -22.41
CA PRO A 226 -44.07 -2.51 -23.61
C PRO A 226 -44.72 -1.13 -23.62
N GLY A 227 -44.46 -0.38 -24.68
CA GLY A 227 -44.96 0.97 -24.85
C GLY A 227 -44.27 2.07 -24.02
N THR A 228 -43.23 1.74 -23.30
CA THR A 228 -42.34 2.67 -22.59
C THR A 228 -40.93 2.56 -23.16
N SER A 229 -40.02 3.41 -22.73
CA SER A 229 -38.58 3.29 -22.97
C SER A 229 -37.84 2.83 -21.71
N GLU A 230 -38.56 2.28 -20.76
CA GLU A 230 -38.01 1.85 -19.49
C GLU A 230 -37.59 0.39 -19.56
N GLU A 231 -36.34 0.13 -19.22
CA GLU A 231 -35.80 -1.21 -19.16
C GLU A 231 -35.99 -1.77 -17.75
N VAL A 232 -36.54 -2.98 -17.68
CA VAL A 232 -36.95 -3.62 -16.44
C VAL A 232 -36.50 -5.07 -16.37
N GLN A 233 -36.39 -5.56 -15.16
CA GLN A 233 -36.38 -6.99 -14.82
C GLN A 233 -37.57 -7.27 -13.91
N LEU A 234 -38.21 -8.43 -14.09
CA LEU A 234 -39.31 -8.84 -13.23
C LEU A 234 -38.84 -9.96 -12.27
N PHE A 235 -39.13 -9.78 -11.02
CA PHE A 235 -38.98 -10.81 -9.99
C PHE A 235 -40.31 -11.55 -9.88
N LEU A 236 -40.37 -12.75 -10.41
CA LEU A 236 -41.59 -13.53 -10.65
C LEU A 236 -41.79 -14.61 -9.60
N LEU A 237 -43.02 -14.81 -9.20
CA LEU A 237 -43.50 -15.97 -8.44
C LEU A 237 -44.79 -16.54 -9.06
N PRO A 238 -45.00 -17.86 -9.02
CA PRO A 238 -46.26 -18.44 -9.45
C PRO A 238 -47.39 -18.18 -8.45
N LEU A 239 -48.60 -17.94 -8.96
CA LEU A 239 -49.82 -17.94 -8.18
C LEU A 239 -50.46 -19.34 -8.28
N ARG A 240 -50.63 -20.01 -7.15
CA ARG A 240 -51.18 -21.39 -7.11
C ARG A 240 -52.30 -21.50 -6.10
N GLY A 241 -53.38 -22.12 -6.52
CA GLY A 241 -54.46 -22.50 -5.62
C GLY A 241 -54.05 -23.58 -4.64
N GLN A 242 -54.86 -23.77 -3.62
CA GLN A 242 -54.65 -24.82 -2.62
C GLN A 242 -54.66 -26.23 -3.22
N ASP A 243 -55.35 -26.42 -4.35
CA ASP A 243 -55.39 -27.65 -5.13
C ASP A 243 -54.20 -27.86 -6.08
N GLY A 244 -53.28 -26.87 -6.11
CA GLY A 244 -52.12 -26.87 -7.01
C GLY A 244 -52.39 -26.28 -8.40
N THR A 245 -53.60 -25.81 -8.67
CA THR A 245 -53.95 -25.16 -9.95
C THR A 245 -53.10 -23.88 -10.11
N MET A 246 -52.52 -23.70 -11.29
CA MET A 246 -51.78 -22.48 -11.63
C MET A 246 -52.77 -21.36 -11.98
N TYR A 247 -52.80 -20.30 -11.17
CA TYR A 247 -53.68 -19.16 -11.39
C TYR A 247 -53.00 -18.05 -12.21
N GLY A 248 -51.67 -18.05 -12.24
CA GLY A 248 -50.94 -17.01 -12.96
C GLY A 248 -49.60 -16.70 -12.32
N LEU A 249 -49.20 -15.46 -12.42
CA LEU A 249 -47.93 -14.95 -11.93
C LEU A 249 -48.14 -13.70 -11.10
N CYS A 250 -47.31 -13.50 -10.09
CA CYS A 250 -47.18 -12.22 -9.41
C CYS A 250 -45.71 -11.87 -9.21
N GLY A 251 -45.44 -10.63 -8.79
CA GLY A 251 -44.09 -10.26 -8.47
C GLY A 251 -43.84 -8.76 -8.47
N PHE A 252 -42.57 -8.43 -8.58
CA PHE A 252 -42.08 -7.07 -8.49
C PHE A 252 -41.29 -6.68 -9.74
N GLU A 253 -41.38 -5.41 -10.08
CA GLU A 253 -40.59 -4.78 -11.15
C GLU A 253 -39.36 -4.08 -10.55
N ILE A 254 -38.22 -4.31 -11.18
CA ILE A 254 -36.97 -3.61 -10.92
C ILE A 254 -36.59 -2.85 -12.18
N SER A 255 -36.92 -1.56 -12.27
CA SER A 255 -36.52 -0.74 -13.41
C SER A 255 -35.07 -0.30 -13.30
N GLU A 256 -34.41 -0.08 -14.46
CA GLU A 256 -33.03 0.41 -14.50
C GLU A 256 -32.91 1.77 -13.81
N SER A 257 -33.85 2.67 -14.03
CA SER A 257 -33.86 3.99 -13.40
C SER A 257 -33.94 3.91 -11.89
N TYR A 258 -34.78 3.03 -11.37
CA TYR A 258 -34.93 2.80 -9.93
C TYR A 258 -33.71 2.13 -9.32
N PHE A 259 -33.17 1.10 -9.97
CA PHE A 259 -31.94 0.41 -9.56
C PHE A 259 -30.77 1.40 -9.46
N LYS A 260 -30.64 2.28 -10.47
CA LYS A 260 -29.62 3.32 -10.54
C LYS A 260 -29.65 4.28 -9.35
N GLN A 261 -30.84 4.66 -8.90
CA GLN A 261 -31.04 5.59 -7.79
C GLN A 261 -30.77 4.93 -6.43
N ASN A 262 -31.28 3.71 -6.22
CA ASN A 262 -31.29 3.07 -4.91
C ASN A 262 -30.00 2.31 -4.57
N PHE A 263 -29.26 1.88 -5.60
CA PHE A 263 -27.99 1.15 -5.42
C PHE A 263 -26.76 1.96 -5.81
N ALA A 264 -26.86 3.29 -5.89
CA ALA A 264 -25.72 4.16 -6.08
C ALA A 264 -24.78 4.09 -4.86
N GLN A 265 -23.49 3.86 -5.10
CA GLN A 265 -22.51 3.64 -4.05
C GLN A 265 -21.83 4.93 -3.61
N PRO A 266 -21.72 5.21 -2.29
CA PRO A 266 -20.87 6.28 -1.78
C PRO A 266 -19.41 5.86 -1.89
N THR A 267 -18.66 6.49 -2.78
CA THR A 267 -17.27 6.14 -3.06
C THR A 267 -16.45 7.34 -3.49
N GLY A 268 -15.13 7.26 -3.32
CA GLY A 268 -14.19 8.24 -3.85
C GLY A 268 -13.80 8.00 -5.32
N PHE A 269 -14.35 6.98 -5.99
CA PHE A 269 -14.14 6.78 -7.42
C PHE A 269 -15.14 7.60 -8.23
N ASP A 270 -14.66 8.46 -9.11
CA ASP A 270 -15.53 9.37 -9.91
C ASP A 270 -16.49 8.62 -10.85
N ARG A 271 -16.05 7.47 -11.40
CA ARG A 271 -16.77 6.68 -12.40
C ARG A 271 -16.82 5.21 -12.03
N LEU A 272 -17.39 4.91 -10.87
CA LEU A 272 -17.65 3.53 -10.47
C LEU A 272 -18.91 3.02 -11.18
N SER A 273 -18.88 1.79 -11.66
CA SER A 273 -20.04 1.06 -12.19
C SER A 273 -20.23 -0.22 -11.41
N CYS A 274 -21.45 -0.40 -10.89
CA CYS A 274 -21.91 -1.62 -10.22
C CYS A 274 -22.93 -2.29 -11.13
N LEU A 275 -22.75 -3.57 -11.43
CA LEU A 275 -23.52 -4.31 -12.42
C LEU A 275 -24.07 -5.59 -11.81
N LEU A 276 -25.35 -5.85 -12.09
CA LEU A 276 -26.03 -7.11 -11.84
C LEU A 276 -26.40 -7.71 -13.21
N ALA A 277 -25.60 -8.67 -13.67
CA ALA A 277 -25.72 -9.27 -15.00
C ALA A 277 -26.16 -10.75 -14.91
N PRO A 278 -26.81 -11.30 -15.93
CA PRO A 278 -27.04 -12.73 -16.04
C PRO A 278 -25.73 -13.52 -15.94
N ALA A 279 -25.81 -14.75 -15.43
CA ALA A 279 -24.65 -15.64 -15.37
C ALA A 279 -24.24 -16.06 -16.78
N GLY A 280 -22.92 -16.00 -17.06
CA GLY A 280 -22.37 -16.39 -18.36
C GLY A 280 -20.84 -16.44 -18.30
N ASP A 281 -20.19 -16.81 -19.41
CA ASP A 281 -18.73 -16.88 -19.53
C ASP A 281 -18.06 -15.50 -19.46
N GLY A 282 -18.82 -14.44 -19.81
CA GLY A 282 -18.42 -13.03 -19.68
C GLY A 282 -19.32 -12.26 -18.74
N LEU A 283 -19.22 -10.96 -18.76
CA LEU A 283 -20.13 -10.02 -18.12
C LEU A 283 -21.01 -9.38 -19.22
N ALA A 284 -22.27 -9.83 -19.35
CA ALA A 284 -23.25 -9.26 -20.26
C ALA A 284 -23.75 -7.91 -19.71
N ALA A 285 -22.98 -6.86 -19.94
CA ALA A 285 -23.28 -5.53 -19.40
C ALA A 285 -24.46 -4.86 -20.11
N ASP A 286 -24.75 -5.25 -21.32
CA ASP A 286 -25.94 -4.87 -22.11
C ASP A 286 -27.24 -5.43 -21.52
N ALA A 287 -27.18 -6.60 -20.87
CA ALA A 287 -28.31 -7.22 -20.19
C ALA A 287 -28.32 -6.96 -18.66
N ALA A 288 -27.38 -6.19 -18.15
CA ALA A 288 -27.24 -5.93 -16.72
C ALA A 288 -28.10 -4.76 -16.25
N LEU A 289 -28.62 -4.84 -15.02
CA LEU A 289 -28.99 -3.66 -14.25
C LEU A 289 -27.71 -2.99 -13.73
N SER A 290 -27.64 -1.69 -13.78
CA SER A 290 -26.44 -0.97 -13.45
C SER A 290 -26.70 0.25 -12.59
N SER A 291 -25.78 0.51 -11.66
CA SER A 291 -25.74 1.71 -10.83
C SER A 291 -24.33 2.32 -10.84
N GLY A 292 -24.18 3.49 -10.26
CA GLY A 292 -22.90 4.21 -10.22
C GLY A 292 -22.59 4.80 -8.87
N THR A 293 -21.95 5.96 -8.85
CA THR A 293 -21.63 6.71 -7.64
C THR A 293 -22.75 7.69 -7.29
N THR A 294 -22.91 8.01 -6.01
CA THR A 294 -23.91 8.97 -5.52
C THR A 294 -23.67 10.41 -5.98
N GLY A 295 -22.50 10.77 -6.46
CA GLY A 295 -22.15 12.14 -6.85
C GLY A 295 -21.37 12.27 -8.16
N GLY A 296 -21.16 11.17 -8.86
CA GLY A 296 -20.32 11.12 -10.06
C GLY A 296 -21.09 10.91 -11.35
N TYR A 297 -20.35 10.89 -12.45
CA TYR A 297 -20.90 10.54 -13.74
C TYR A 297 -21.18 9.04 -13.83
N TYR A 298 -22.43 8.71 -14.15
CA TYR A 298 -22.79 7.35 -14.46
C TYR A 298 -22.22 6.94 -15.82
N HIS A 299 -21.45 5.86 -15.83
CA HIS A 299 -20.85 5.30 -17.02
C HIS A 299 -21.01 3.79 -17.01
N ALA A 300 -22.13 3.32 -17.58
CA ALA A 300 -22.35 1.89 -17.73
C ALA A 300 -21.61 1.33 -18.95
N PRO A 301 -20.96 0.19 -18.81
CA PRO A 301 -20.56 -0.61 -19.96
C PRO A 301 -21.80 -1.00 -20.76
N ARG A 302 -21.68 -1.03 -22.10
CA ARG A 302 -22.83 -1.30 -23.01
C ARG A 302 -22.72 -2.60 -23.78
N ASN A 303 -21.59 -3.29 -23.68
CA ASN A 303 -21.31 -4.50 -24.44
C ASN A 303 -20.94 -5.63 -23.49
N THR A 304 -21.06 -6.86 -23.97
CA THR A 304 -20.52 -8.00 -23.24
C THR A 304 -19.00 -7.87 -23.06
N LEU A 305 -18.53 -8.01 -21.83
CA LEU A 305 -17.13 -7.85 -21.45
C LEU A 305 -16.48 -9.21 -21.17
N VAL A 306 -15.29 -9.41 -21.72
CA VAL A 306 -14.44 -10.57 -21.47
C VAL A 306 -13.67 -10.36 -20.17
N LEU A 307 -13.62 -11.38 -19.33
CA LEU A 307 -12.97 -11.34 -18.02
C LEU A 307 -11.56 -11.92 -18.11
N ARG A 308 -10.57 -11.17 -17.61
CA ARG A 308 -9.18 -11.64 -17.47
C ARG A 308 -8.63 -11.25 -16.10
N SER A 309 -7.93 -12.17 -15.43
CA SER A 309 -7.28 -11.86 -14.16
C SER A 309 -6.12 -10.86 -14.35
N MET A 310 -6.08 -9.81 -13.53
CA MET A 310 -4.99 -8.81 -13.51
C MET A 310 -3.97 -9.03 -12.38
N GLY A 311 -4.20 -10.01 -11.50
CA GLY A 311 -3.46 -10.18 -10.25
C GLY A 311 -3.96 -9.24 -9.14
N GLY A 312 -3.60 -9.56 -7.88
CA GLY A 312 -4.04 -8.79 -6.71
C GLY A 312 -5.54 -8.83 -6.43
N GLY A 313 -6.27 -9.84 -6.94
CA GLY A 313 -7.72 -9.96 -6.79
C GLY A 313 -8.55 -9.10 -7.76
N LEU A 314 -7.90 -8.39 -8.68
CA LEU A 314 -8.58 -7.60 -9.71
C LEU A 314 -8.80 -8.41 -11.00
N THR A 315 -9.89 -8.10 -11.66
CA THR A 315 -10.27 -8.60 -12.98
C THR A 315 -10.25 -7.44 -13.98
N GLN A 316 -9.62 -7.64 -15.11
CA GLN A 316 -9.77 -6.79 -16.28
C GLN A 316 -11.02 -7.23 -17.04
N LEU A 317 -11.92 -6.29 -17.29
CA LEU A 317 -13.10 -6.48 -18.08
C LEU A 317 -12.90 -5.73 -19.40
N THR A 318 -12.89 -6.45 -20.51
CA THR A 318 -12.56 -5.87 -21.83
C THR A 318 -13.69 -6.08 -22.80
N GLY A 319 -14.21 -5.01 -23.35
CA GLY A 319 -15.16 -4.97 -24.46
C GLY A 319 -14.52 -4.48 -25.76
N PRO A 320 -15.29 -4.34 -26.83
CA PRO A 320 -14.80 -3.86 -28.12
C PRO A 320 -14.16 -2.47 -28.05
N ASP A 321 -14.81 -1.52 -27.37
CA ASP A 321 -14.43 -0.11 -27.35
C ASP A 321 -14.00 0.38 -25.96
N SER A 322 -14.05 -0.48 -24.95
CA SER A 322 -13.83 -0.09 -23.57
C SER A 322 -13.18 -1.19 -22.75
N ALA A 323 -12.38 -0.77 -21.76
CA ALA A 323 -11.77 -1.66 -20.80
C ALA A 323 -11.96 -1.09 -19.40
N TYR A 324 -12.18 -1.98 -18.45
CA TYR A 324 -12.41 -1.66 -17.04
C TYR A 324 -11.48 -2.50 -16.15
N ALA A 325 -11.19 -2.00 -14.97
CA ALA A 325 -10.54 -2.74 -13.90
C ALA A 325 -11.53 -2.85 -12.74
N GLY A 326 -11.74 -4.05 -12.21
CA GLY A 326 -12.72 -4.25 -11.15
C GLY A 326 -12.68 -5.65 -10.56
N ILE A 327 -13.77 -6.00 -9.92
CA ILE A 327 -14.00 -7.32 -9.33
C ILE A 327 -15.30 -7.85 -9.88
N SER A 328 -15.33 -9.12 -10.26
CA SER A 328 -16.53 -9.77 -10.74
C SER A 328 -16.61 -11.18 -10.17
N GLN A 329 -17.77 -11.52 -9.62
CA GLN A 329 -18.04 -12.85 -9.04
C GLN A 329 -19.42 -13.33 -9.42
N LEU A 330 -19.57 -14.65 -9.47
CA LEU A 330 -20.87 -15.31 -9.59
C LEU A 330 -21.51 -15.41 -8.21
N CYS A 331 -22.74 -14.92 -8.12
CA CYS A 331 -23.58 -15.01 -6.93
C CYS A 331 -24.79 -15.88 -7.23
N ARG A 332 -25.23 -16.65 -6.26
CA ARG A 332 -26.43 -17.47 -6.40
C ARG A 332 -27.64 -16.62 -5.97
N LEU A 333 -28.66 -16.53 -6.81
CA LEU A 333 -29.90 -15.86 -6.48
C LEU A 333 -30.92 -16.85 -5.88
N SER A 334 -31.08 -18.01 -6.54
CA SER A 334 -31.91 -19.12 -6.09
C SER A 334 -31.17 -20.43 -6.33
N GLU A 335 -31.78 -21.56 -5.98
CA GLU A 335 -31.19 -22.88 -6.28
C GLU A 335 -31.02 -23.12 -7.80
N SER A 336 -31.87 -22.53 -8.62
CA SER A 336 -31.89 -22.68 -10.07
C SER A 336 -31.23 -21.52 -10.84
N GLN A 337 -30.95 -20.38 -10.19
CA GLN A 337 -30.53 -19.18 -10.90
C GLN A 337 -29.33 -18.53 -10.24
N SER A 338 -28.32 -18.22 -11.05
CA SER A 338 -27.11 -17.49 -10.65
C SER A 338 -27.00 -16.20 -11.45
N TYR A 339 -26.38 -15.20 -10.84
CA TYR A 339 -26.08 -13.91 -11.42
C TYR A 339 -24.61 -13.58 -11.26
N ARG A 340 -24.13 -12.69 -12.10
CA ARG A 340 -22.80 -12.15 -12.00
C ARG A 340 -22.86 -10.71 -11.47
N LEU A 341 -22.27 -10.50 -10.30
CA LEU A 341 -22.03 -9.15 -9.80
C LEU A 341 -20.67 -8.65 -10.28
N ALA A 342 -20.61 -7.38 -10.62
CA ALA A 342 -19.35 -6.72 -10.93
C ALA A 342 -19.33 -5.29 -10.40
N VAL A 343 -18.17 -4.88 -9.87
CA VAL A 343 -17.87 -3.50 -9.53
C VAL A 343 -16.59 -3.12 -10.23
N CYS A 344 -16.63 -2.09 -11.05
CA CYS A 344 -15.50 -1.72 -11.91
C CYS A 344 -15.40 -0.21 -12.14
N ILE A 345 -14.21 0.22 -12.50
CA ILE A 345 -13.88 1.57 -12.94
C ILE A 345 -13.24 1.51 -14.33
N PRO A 346 -13.37 2.55 -15.16
CA PRO A 346 -12.69 2.61 -16.46
C PRO A 346 -11.18 2.39 -16.31
N MET A 347 -10.59 1.63 -17.23
CA MET A 347 -9.14 1.33 -17.20
C MET A 347 -8.29 2.60 -17.27
N ALA A 348 -8.79 3.65 -17.92
CA ALA A 348 -8.13 4.95 -17.96
C ALA A 348 -8.01 5.58 -16.56
N ASP A 349 -9.09 5.49 -15.76
CA ASP A 349 -9.09 6.01 -14.39
C ASP A 349 -8.21 5.18 -13.47
N TYR A 350 -8.26 3.85 -13.60
CA TYR A 350 -7.36 2.96 -12.89
C TYR A 350 -5.89 3.32 -13.15
N ARG A 351 -5.51 3.49 -14.44
CA ARG A 351 -4.16 3.88 -14.83
C ARG A 351 -3.79 5.27 -14.30
N ARG A 352 -4.72 6.21 -14.34
CA ARG A 352 -4.53 7.57 -13.81
C ARG A 352 -4.28 7.56 -12.31
N LEU A 353 -5.06 6.79 -11.53
CA LEU A 353 -4.88 6.63 -10.09
C LEU A 353 -3.51 6.01 -9.75
N VAL A 354 -3.13 4.94 -10.46
CA VAL A 354 -1.81 4.31 -10.30
C VAL A 354 -0.70 5.29 -10.68
N PHE A 355 -0.85 6.04 -11.78
CA PHE A 355 0.16 6.99 -12.23
C PHE A 355 0.29 8.19 -11.29
N SER A 356 -0.82 8.78 -10.83
CA SER A 356 -0.78 9.91 -9.89
C SER A 356 -0.14 9.55 -8.56
N GLY A 357 -0.45 8.37 -8.02
CA GLY A 357 0.22 7.86 -6.82
C GLY A 357 1.72 7.67 -7.03
N ASN A 358 2.13 7.07 -8.16
CA ASN A 358 3.53 6.87 -8.50
C ASN A 358 4.26 8.19 -8.74
N LEU A 359 3.64 9.17 -9.40
CA LEU A 359 4.20 10.49 -9.65
C LEU A 359 4.45 11.27 -8.35
N GLN A 360 3.50 11.25 -7.43
CA GLN A 360 3.66 11.86 -6.10
C GLN A 360 4.87 11.29 -5.37
N MET A 361 5.02 9.95 -5.37
CA MET A 361 6.15 9.27 -4.75
C MET A 361 7.48 9.61 -5.45
N LEU A 362 7.49 9.69 -6.78
CA LEU A 362 8.66 10.08 -7.54
C LEU A 362 9.10 11.52 -7.21
N LEU A 363 8.16 12.45 -7.10
CA LEU A 363 8.45 13.84 -6.72
C LEU A 363 9.03 13.94 -5.31
N ILE A 364 8.49 13.17 -4.34
CA ILE A 364 9.04 13.10 -2.99
C ILE A 364 10.46 12.51 -3.02
N GLY A 365 10.70 11.45 -3.81
CA GLY A 365 12.03 10.85 -3.99
C GLY A 365 13.05 11.83 -4.57
N LEU A 366 12.67 12.58 -5.60
CA LEU A 366 13.49 13.63 -6.20
C LEU A 366 13.80 14.75 -5.20
N PHE A 367 12.81 15.16 -4.41
CA PHE A 367 13.00 16.17 -3.37
C PHE A 367 14.00 15.68 -2.30
N ILE A 368 13.89 14.44 -1.85
CA ILE A 368 14.82 13.83 -0.89
C ILE A 368 16.23 13.77 -1.50
N ALA A 369 16.36 13.32 -2.75
CA ALA A 369 17.66 13.26 -3.44
C ALA A 369 18.30 14.65 -3.57
N PHE A 370 17.54 15.65 -3.97
CA PHE A 370 17.98 17.05 -4.03
C PHE A 370 18.43 17.56 -2.66
N PHE A 371 17.65 17.28 -1.61
CA PHE A 371 17.98 17.67 -0.25
C PHE A 371 19.29 17.03 0.24
N VAL A 372 19.51 15.75 -0.07
CA VAL A 372 20.77 15.04 0.24
C VAL A 372 21.96 15.70 -0.46
N VAL A 373 21.84 15.94 -1.77
CA VAL A 373 22.90 16.60 -2.55
C VAL A 373 23.21 17.99 -1.98
N PHE A 374 22.16 18.76 -1.66
CA PHE A 374 22.30 20.07 -1.04
C PHE A 374 23.02 19.99 0.32
N CYS A 375 22.65 19.04 1.17
CA CYS A 375 23.32 18.83 2.46
C CYS A 375 24.78 18.41 2.28
N CYS A 376 25.06 17.48 1.34
CA CYS A 376 26.42 17.04 1.03
C CYS A 376 27.28 18.20 0.49
N MET A 377 26.74 19.04 -0.39
CA MET A 377 27.46 20.23 -0.90
C MET A 377 27.74 21.24 0.21
N ASN A 378 26.76 21.50 1.09
CA ASN A 378 26.96 22.38 2.24
C ASN A 378 27.99 21.81 3.23
N PHE A 379 27.92 20.49 3.48
CA PHE A 379 28.91 19.79 4.29
C PHE A 379 30.30 19.91 3.70
N HIS A 380 30.46 19.64 2.41
CA HIS A 380 31.72 19.78 1.71
C HIS A 380 32.27 21.21 1.81
N ARG A 381 31.43 22.22 1.50
CA ARG A 381 31.84 23.63 1.52
C ARG A 381 32.17 24.15 2.92
N ARG A 382 31.37 23.81 3.94
CA ARG A 382 31.49 24.42 5.29
C ARG A 382 32.41 23.64 6.22
N ILE A 383 32.64 22.37 6.01
CA ILE A 383 33.37 21.52 6.95
C ILE A 383 34.56 20.86 6.29
N LEU A 384 34.37 20.16 5.19
CA LEU A 384 35.40 19.34 4.57
C LEU A 384 36.48 20.24 3.91
N SER A 385 36.10 21.24 3.12
CA SER A 385 37.03 22.12 2.42
C SER A 385 37.92 22.94 3.36
N PRO A 386 37.41 23.56 4.45
CA PRO A 386 38.28 24.22 5.43
C PRO A 386 39.18 23.23 6.17
N ALA A 387 38.65 22.04 6.52
CA ALA A 387 39.45 21.04 7.22
C ALA A 387 40.62 20.52 6.36
N PHE A 388 40.39 20.29 5.07
CA PHE A 388 41.47 19.92 4.14
C PHE A 388 42.50 21.01 3.97
N ARG A 389 42.09 22.29 3.87
CA ARG A 389 43.03 23.42 3.78
C ARG A 389 43.91 23.49 5.03
N GLN A 390 43.31 23.37 6.20
CA GLN A 390 44.04 23.41 7.47
C GLN A 390 45.01 22.22 7.60
N PHE A 391 44.59 21.01 7.17
CA PHE A 391 45.45 19.83 7.14
C PHE A 391 46.63 20.00 6.17
N GLU A 392 46.39 20.61 4.99
CA GLU A 392 47.49 20.91 4.04
C GLU A 392 48.44 21.96 4.58
N GLU A 393 47.94 22.98 5.27
CA GLU A 393 48.77 24.01 5.93
C GLU A 393 49.62 23.41 7.04
N ASP A 394 49.04 22.61 7.93
CA ASP A 394 49.74 21.89 9.00
C ASP A 394 50.80 20.92 8.42
N ARG A 395 50.48 20.25 7.31
CA ARG A 395 51.42 19.37 6.63
C ARG A 395 52.57 20.14 5.98
N ARG A 396 52.29 21.31 5.40
CA ARG A 396 53.33 22.19 4.83
C ARG A 396 54.23 22.76 5.93
N GLU A 397 53.64 23.14 7.05
CA GLU A 397 54.41 23.65 8.21
C GLU A 397 55.26 22.54 8.82
N SER A 398 54.71 21.34 8.98
CA SER A 398 55.47 20.17 9.46
C SER A 398 56.63 19.82 8.52
N ARG A 399 56.45 19.90 7.20
CA ARG A 399 57.54 19.71 6.23
C ARG A 399 58.59 20.78 6.36
N ARG A 400 58.19 22.05 6.45
CA ARG A 400 59.15 23.16 6.67
C ARG A 400 59.98 22.97 7.92
N ARG A 401 59.35 22.57 9.04
CA ARG A 401 60.07 22.26 10.28
C ARG A 401 61.01 21.07 10.11
N MET A 402 60.60 20.03 9.38
CA MET A 402 61.50 18.90 9.08
C MET A 402 62.67 19.33 8.20
N ASP A 403 62.46 20.16 7.21
CA ASP A 403 63.50 20.68 6.32
C ASP A 403 64.47 21.58 7.11
N GLU A 404 63.96 22.44 8.00
CA GLU A 404 64.79 23.26 8.93
C GLU A 404 65.63 22.38 9.86
N LEU A 405 65.03 21.37 10.49
CA LEU A 405 65.77 20.44 11.33
C LEU A 405 66.82 19.62 10.58
N GLN A 406 66.54 19.25 9.33
CA GLN A 406 67.54 18.59 8.46
C GLN A 406 68.69 19.51 8.12
N LEU A 407 68.42 20.80 7.86
CA LEU A 407 69.43 21.80 7.56
C LEU A 407 70.32 22.05 8.81
N GLU A 408 69.69 22.22 10.00
CA GLU A 408 70.43 22.34 11.25
C GLU A 408 71.27 21.09 11.53
N ARG A 409 70.73 19.88 11.27
CA ARG A 409 71.48 18.65 11.41
C ARG A 409 72.67 18.58 10.46
N GLN A 410 72.52 19.03 9.21
CA GLN A 410 73.63 19.12 8.24
C GLN A 410 74.68 20.15 8.66
N GLN A 411 74.26 21.30 9.14
CA GLN A 411 75.20 22.33 9.65
C GLN A 411 75.97 21.80 10.83
N MET A 412 75.32 21.14 11.78
CA MET A 412 75.93 20.51 12.95
C MET A 412 76.92 19.39 12.55
N GLN A 413 76.55 18.58 11.57
CA GLN A 413 77.46 17.55 11.03
C GLN A 413 78.67 18.15 10.33
N THR A 414 78.50 19.25 9.61
CA THR A 414 79.59 19.94 8.97
C THR A 414 80.55 20.60 10.01
N GLU A 415 80.00 21.16 11.09
CA GLU A 415 80.79 21.71 12.19
C GLU A 415 81.50 20.59 12.96
N LEU A 416 80.89 19.46 13.21
CA LEU A 416 81.51 18.29 13.82
C LEU A 416 82.60 17.68 12.93
N SER A 417 82.41 17.64 11.60
CA SER A 417 83.49 17.22 10.71
C SER A 417 84.69 18.15 10.69
N ARG A 418 84.43 19.49 10.78
CA ARG A 418 85.45 20.49 10.88
C ARG A 418 86.23 20.39 12.20
N LEU A 419 85.50 20.15 13.30
CA LEU A 419 86.13 19.91 14.64
C LEU A 419 86.92 18.58 14.63
N ALA A 420 86.39 17.52 13.97
CA ALA A 420 87.12 16.27 13.83
C ALA A 420 88.39 16.36 13.00
N ASP A 421 88.40 17.23 11.97
CA ASP A 421 89.59 17.49 11.17
C ASP A 421 90.64 18.35 11.97
N VAL A 422 90.20 19.21 12.86
CA VAL A 422 91.04 19.91 13.80
C VAL A 422 91.61 18.97 14.85
N CYS A 423 90.87 18.03 15.40
CA CYS A 423 91.29 16.99 16.33
C CYS A 423 92.20 15.91 15.70
N ARG A 424 92.21 15.75 14.39
CA ARG A 424 93.08 14.79 13.70
C ARG A 424 94.54 15.21 13.62
N ASN A 425 94.80 16.53 13.83
CA ASN A 425 96.13 17.05 13.83
C ASN A 425 96.77 17.17 15.23
N GLU A 426 96.08 16.80 16.33
CA GLU A 426 96.60 16.67 17.67
C GLU A 426 96.54 15.23 18.10
N SER A 427 97.66 14.65 18.51
CA SER A 427 97.88 13.28 18.99
C SER A 427 96.74 12.84 19.96
N VAL A 428 96.23 11.60 19.79
CA VAL A 428 95.28 10.98 20.69
C VAL A 428 95.71 11.12 22.11
N PRO A 429 94.93 11.77 23.00
CA PRO A 429 95.32 11.97 24.40
C PRO A 429 95.62 10.66 25.07
N ASP A 430 96.73 10.57 25.82
CA ASP A 430 97.13 9.40 26.64
C ASP A 430 96.02 8.86 27.56
N ALA A 431 95.05 9.70 27.87
CA ALA A 431 93.84 9.37 28.67
C ALA A 431 92.87 8.40 28.00
N PHE A 432 92.75 8.38 26.63
CA PHE A 432 91.87 7.42 25.97
C PHE A 432 92.48 6.02 25.86
N GLN A 433 93.86 5.97 25.74
CA GLN A 433 94.54 4.65 25.76
C GLN A 433 94.41 4.01 27.15
N THR A 434 94.51 4.82 28.23
CA THR A 434 94.31 4.36 29.60
C THR A 434 92.88 3.88 29.81
N PHE A 435 91.88 4.54 29.25
CA PHE A 435 90.49 4.15 29.32
C PHE A 435 90.28 2.77 28.64
N VAL A 436 90.76 2.57 27.45
CA VAL A 436 90.63 1.29 26.72
C VAL A 436 91.30 0.13 27.45
N ALA A 437 92.54 0.40 27.96
CA ALA A 437 93.31 -0.59 28.74
C ALA A 437 92.66 -0.96 30.09
N GLY A 438 91.88 -0.07 30.66
CA GLY A 438 91.13 -0.32 31.90
C GLY A 438 89.90 -1.20 31.78
N ILE A 439 89.29 -1.29 30.60
CA ILE A 439 88.01 -2.10 30.36
C ILE A 439 88.15 -3.57 30.76
N PRO A 440 89.22 -4.28 30.44
CA PRO A 440 89.39 -5.70 30.87
C PRO A 440 89.58 -5.86 32.37
N THR A 441 89.91 -4.84 33.13
CA THR A 441 90.16 -4.89 34.59
C THR A 441 88.87 -4.77 35.42
N LEU A 442 87.75 -4.52 34.78
CA LEU A 442 86.44 -4.42 35.46
C LEU A 442 85.99 -5.79 35.96
N THR A 443 85.50 -5.85 37.20
CA THR A 443 84.85 -7.04 37.78
C THR A 443 83.54 -7.34 37.07
N LYS A 444 82.97 -8.54 37.22
CA LYS A 444 81.69 -8.93 36.57
C LYS A 444 80.57 -7.91 36.82
N THR A 445 80.46 -7.41 38.04
CA THR A 445 79.43 -6.42 38.40
C THR A 445 79.73 -5.05 37.77
N GLU A 446 80.98 -4.59 37.89
CA GLU A 446 81.42 -3.34 37.29
C GLU A 446 81.28 -3.35 35.74
N ARG A 447 81.53 -4.49 35.13
CA ARG A 447 81.33 -4.68 33.69
C ARG A 447 79.86 -4.55 33.27
N ARG A 448 78.98 -5.17 34.04
CA ARG A 448 77.52 -5.03 33.76
C ARG A 448 77.03 -3.63 33.93
N ILE A 449 77.55 -2.87 34.90
CA ILE A 449 77.23 -1.45 35.08
C ILE A 449 77.79 -0.63 33.93
N PHE A 450 79.01 -0.90 33.50
CA PHE A 450 79.66 -0.26 32.35
C PHE A 450 78.89 -0.52 31.05
N ASP A 451 78.51 -1.76 30.81
CA ASP A 451 77.72 -2.15 29.63
C ASP A 451 76.35 -1.47 29.64
N GLY A 452 75.70 -1.23 30.80
CA GLY A 452 74.51 -0.45 30.96
C GLY A 452 74.68 1.01 30.52
N TYR A 453 75.81 1.64 30.95
CA TYR A 453 76.15 2.99 30.49
C TYR A 453 76.49 3.05 29.00
N ALA A 454 77.12 2.01 28.47
CA ALA A 454 77.43 1.88 27.06
C ALA A 454 76.16 1.69 26.20
N ALA A 455 75.13 1.08 26.76
CA ALA A 455 73.80 0.96 26.14
C ALA A 455 72.92 2.19 26.30
N GLY A 456 73.42 3.27 26.97
CA GLY A 456 72.70 4.52 27.15
C GLY A 456 71.72 4.56 28.31
N LEU A 457 71.70 3.54 29.19
CA LEU A 457 70.83 3.48 30.36
C LEU A 457 71.22 4.53 31.42
N ARG A 458 70.22 5.09 32.08
CA ARG A 458 70.41 6.05 33.17
C ARG A 458 70.80 5.31 34.46
N THR A 459 71.50 5.99 35.35
CA THR A 459 71.95 5.46 36.63
C THR A 459 70.85 4.75 37.43
N ARG A 460 69.63 5.27 37.46
CA ARG A 460 68.46 4.64 38.14
C ARG A 460 67.99 3.34 37.48
N GLU A 461 68.01 3.30 36.16
CA GLU A 461 67.62 2.12 35.37
C GLU A 461 68.62 0.98 35.56
N ILE A 462 69.91 1.29 35.60
CA ILE A 462 70.96 0.30 35.92
C ILE A 462 70.82 -0.23 37.33
N ALA A 463 70.52 0.63 38.34
CA ALA A 463 70.28 0.21 39.72
C ALA A 463 69.09 -0.75 39.82
N GLN A 464 67.99 -0.47 39.14
CA GLN A 464 66.78 -1.34 39.07
C GLN A 464 67.09 -2.66 38.36
N GLN A 465 67.77 -2.63 37.21
CA GLN A 465 68.06 -3.82 36.40
C GLN A 465 69.03 -4.79 37.10
N LEU A 466 69.89 -4.29 37.97
CA LEU A 466 70.90 -5.07 38.73
C LEU A 466 70.45 -5.37 40.15
N ASP A 467 69.26 -4.91 40.58
CA ASP A 467 68.67 -5.02 41.89
C ASP A 467 69.66 -4.59 43.01
N ILE A 468 70.32 -3.43 42.84
CA ILE A 468 71.26 -2.87 43.79
C ILE A 468 70.83 -1.49 44.27
N LYS A 469 71.17 -1.18 45.52
CA LYS A 469 70.87 0.15 46.08
C LYS A 469 71.72 1.23 45.41
N ASP A 470 71.18 2.42 45.32
CA ASP A 470 71.89 3.59 44.75
C ASP A 470 73.27 3.83 45.42
N SER A 471 73.39 3.59 46.70
CA SER A 471 74.64 3.68 47.42
C SER A 471 75.71 2.67 46.96
N THR A 472 75.25 1.43 46.64
CA THR A 472 76.10 0.39 46.09
C THR A 472 76.53 0.68 44.68
N LEU A 473 75.63 1.22 43.88
CA LEU A 473 75.93 1.63 42.51
C LEU A 473 76.96 2.79 42.49
N ARG A 474 76.82 3.77 43.38
CA ARG A 474 77.82 4.85 43.52
C ARG A 474 79.19 4.33 43.89
N PHE A 475 79.28 3.34 44.77
CA PHE A 475 80.52 2.70 45.09
C PHE A 475 81.18 2.03 43.87
N HIS A 476 80.41 1.25 43.11
CA HIS A 476 80.89 0.63 41.90
C HIS A 476 81.28 1.66 40.82
N ASN A 477 80.54 2.75 40.69
CA ASN A 477 80.87 3.83 39.75
C ASN A 477 82.22 4.46 40.09
N LYS A 478 82.51 4.67 41.38
CA LYS A 478 83.81 5.17 41.81
C LYS A 478 84.91 4.21 41.36
N ASN A 479 84.80 2.93 41.62
CA ASN A 479 85.78 1.92 41.23
C ASN A 479 85.95 1.82 39.69
N ILE A 480 84.85 1.97 38.93
CA ILE A 480 84.88 2.01 37.45
C ILE A 480 85.68 3.25 36.99
N TYR A 481 85.42 4.38 37.61
CA TYR A 481 86.13 5.62 37.23
C TYR A 481 87.60 5.51 37.49
N ASP A 482 87.99 5.02 38.66
CA ASP A 482 89.35 4.82 39.03
C ASP A 482 90.10 3.85 38.11
N LYS A 483 89.42 2.73 37.69
CA LYS A 483 90.02 1.73 36.82
C LYS A 483 90.07 2.18 35.34
N LEU A 484 89.15 3.01 34.92
CA LEU A 484 89.07 3.48 33.53
C LEU A 484 89.81 4.82 33.35
N GLY A 485 90.33 5.39 34.41
CA GLY A 485 91.01 6.67 34.38
C GLY A 485 90.10 7.85 33.98
N VAL A 486 88.84 7.80 34.34
CA VAL A 486 87.86 8.85 34.05
C VAL A 486 87.41 9.55 35.34
N SER A 487 87.13 10.83 35.27
CA SER A 487 86.77 11.64 36.43
C SER A 487 85.29 11.86 36.60
N SER A 488 84.48 11.49 35.63
CA SER A 488 83.02 11.72 35.64
C SER A 488 82.25 10.78 34.69
N LEU A 489 80.96 10.60 35.00
CA LEU A 489 80.06 9.86 34.12
C LEU A 489 79.98 10.45 32.69
N LYS A 490 80.03 11.75 32.60
CA LYS A 490 80.05 12.48 31.31
C LYS A 490 81.26 12.10 30.46
N GLN A 491 82.46 12.03 31.10
CA GLN A 491 83.72 11.66 30.44
C GLN A 491 83.67 10.17 30.02
N LEU A 492 83.15 9.29 30.88
CA LEU A 492 82.92 7.89 30.56
C LEU A 492 82.04 7.72 29.32
N GLN A 493 80.90 8.43 29.28
CA GLN A 493 79.97 8.40 28.15
C GLN A 493 80.61 8.94 26.87
N GLN A 494 81.43 9.98 26.94
CA GLN A 494 82.20 10.55 25.81
C GLN A 494 83.16 9.48 25.24
N PHE A 495 83.93 8.82 26.14
CA PHE A 495 84.90 7.82 25.69
C PHE A 495 84.21 6.54 25.17
N VAL A 496 83.04 6.12 25.71
CA VAL A 496 82.21 5.08 25.20
C VAL A 496 81.63 5.44 23.80
N ALA A 497 81.21 6.70 23.59
CA ALA A 497 80.72 7.15 22.28
C ALA A 497 81.84 7.07 21.22
N ILE A 498 83.07 7.46 21.62
CA ILE A 498 84.24 7.33 20.71
C ILE A 498 84.53 5.82 20.41
N LEU A 499 84.42 4.96 21.38
CA LEU A 499 84.63 3.52 21.23
C LEU A 499 83.60 2.88 20.32
N ASN A 500 82.34 3.28 20.46
CA ASN A 500 81.24 2.79 19.58
C ASN A 500 81.29 3.38 18.16
N SER A 501 81.83 4.56 17.99
CA SER A 501 82.00 5.17 16.68
C SER A 501 83.20 4.58 15.90
N GLY A 502 84.15 3.94 16.62
CA GLY A 502 85.30 3.23 15.99
C GLY A 502 85.03 1.77 15.60
N SER A 503 83.98 1.16 16.05
CA SER A 503 83.55 -0.19 15.69
C SER A 503 82.33 -0.14 14.77
N GLY A 504 82.51 0.27 13.54
CA GLY A 504 81.48 0.22 12.51
C GLY A 504 81.18 -1.20 12.09
N SER A 505 80.02 -1.73 12.52
CA SER A 505 79.32 -2.81 11.81
C SER A 505 77.89 -2.34 11.56
N ALA A 506 77.46 -2.42 10.29
CA ALA A 506 76.17 -2.00 9.75
C ALA A 506 74.98 -2.65 10.46
N PRO A 507 73.84 -1.96 10.56
CA PRO A 507 72.62 -2.58 11.03
C PRO A 507 72.02 -3.46 9.92
N ASP A 508 71.70 -4.71 10.27
CA ASP A 508 71.01 -5.67 9.47
C ASP A 508 69.59 -5.21 9.13
N GLU A 509 69.37 -5.01 7.86
CA GLU A 509 68.11 -4.57 7.29
C GLU A 509 67.29 -5.83 6.92
N ASN A 510 66.66 -6.53 7.91
CA ASN A 510 65.55 -7.45 7.63
C ASN A 510 64.96 -8.00 8.93
N ALA A 511 63.90 -7.32 9.42
CA ALA A 511 62.91 -7.94 10.31
C ALA A 511 61.51 -7.38 10.05
N PRO A 512 60.50 -8.23 9.82
CA PRO A 512 59.16 -7.80 9.42
C PRO A 512 58.37 -7.18 10.59
N PRO A 513 57.38 -6.31 10.34
CA PRO A 513 56.58 -5.71 11.37
C PRO A 513 55.57 -6.70 11.92
N LYS A 514 55.57 -6.92 13.23
CA LYS A 514 54.48 -7.57 13.95
C LYS A 514 53.35 -6.56 14.16
N GLY A 515 52.17 -6.93 13.67
CA GLY A 515 50.94 -6.21 13.84
C GLY A 515 50.43 -6.13 15.27
N ARG A 516 49.76 -5.05 15.53
CA ARG A 516 48.46 -4.95 16.17
C ARG A 516 47.76 -3.68 15.77
#